data_9a6ca6180356b3e03feb6f89f99242d2
#
_entry.id   9a6ca6180356b3e03feb6f89f99242d2
#
_cell.length_a   1.000
_cell.length_b   1.000
_cell.length_c   1.000
_cell.angle_alpha   90.00
_cell.angle_beta   90.00
_cell.angle_gamma   90.00
#
_symmetry.space_group_name_H-M   'P 1'
#
loop_
_entity.id
_entity.type
_entity.pdbx_description
1 polymer ?
#
loop_
_entity_poly.entity_id
_entity_poly.type
_entity_poly.pdbx_seq_one_letter_code
_entity_poly.pdbx_strand_id
1 'polypeptide(L)'
;MPSRSPLSLAALASAAVNGLEPMRTQTLDATADDVDTALIEDNLSRHWVVRAPRTDVAGMRLDAESQLVGTLRSWVPFGLPEAEGVAPLRDGGRALVHRRLPGRAVRPLELLHRPTLAASYGEAIAAIHNLPTHLAEEAGMPVYTAEEYRFRRLAELDRVAATGLTPVRLLTRWEHAVEEVGAWRFVPCVVHGDLAGDNVLAEGEKVTGVMEWSETRVADPADDLAWVSIGATEPAMRPVFAAYTAARREPVDADLVRRARLSGEFAIARWLLHGVHSNDAGIVDDAVQMLADLEAGVGDEPW
;
A
#
# COMPACT_ATOMS: atom_id res chain seq x y z
N MET A 1 15.96 17.19 0.42
CA MET A 1 15.75 18.60 0.04
C MET A 1 14.53 19.15 0.79
N PRO A 2 14.40 20.50 0.98
CA PRO A 2 13.17 21.07 1.54
C PRO A 2 11.99 20.81 0.59
N SER A 3 10.78 20.74 1.15
CA SER A 3 9.55 20.56 0.39
C SER A 3 9.32 21.71 -0.61
N ARG A 4 8.81 21.38 -1.79
CA ARG A 4 8.52 22.36 -2.85
C ARG A 4 7.24 23.13 -2.53
N SER A 5 7.24 24.41 -2.88
CA SER A 5 6.04 25.23 -2.72
C SER A 5 4.91 24.80 -3.66
N PRO A 6 3.62 25.08 -3.32
CA PRO A 6 2.48 24.84 -4.20
C PRO A 6 2.67 25.42 -5.62
N LEU A 7 3.24 26.63 -5.71
CA LEU A 7 3.51 27.30 -6.99
C LEU A 7 4.56 26.56 -7.81
N SER A 8 5.59 25.99 -7.16
CA SER A 8 6.60 25.20 -7.85
C SER A 8 6.01 23.92 -8.42
N LEU A 9 5.12 23.25 -7.68
CA LEU A 9 4.42 22.04 -8.13
C LEU A 9 3.44 22.35 -9.27
N ALA A 10 2.73 23.48 -9.19
CA ALA A 10 1.86 23.96 -10.27
C ALA A 10 2.65 24.23 -11.56
N ALA A 11 3.83 24.86 -11.46
CA ALA A 11 4.69 25.11 -12.61
C ALA A 11 5.20 23.81 -13.25
N LEU A 12 5.56 22.80 -12.45
CA LEU A 12 5.94 21.47 -12.94
C LEU A 12 4.79 20.78 -13.70
N ALA A 13 3.55 20.87 -13.18
CA ALA A 13 2.40 20.31 -13.86
C ALA A 13 2.12 20.99 -15.21
N SER A 14 2.19 22.32 -15.23
CA SER A 14 2.03 23.08 -16.48
C SER A 14 3.13 22.77 -17.52
N ALA A 15 4.36 22.52 -17.06
CA ALA A 15 5.47 22.13 -17.94
C ALA A 15 5.34 20.68 -18.45
N ALA A 16 4.72 19.79 -17.64
CA ALA A 16 4.57 18.38 -17.97
C ALA A 16 3.42 18.09 -18.93
N VAL A 17 2.32 18.85 -18.85
CA VAL A 17 1.08 18.57 -19.59
C VAL A 17 0.69 19.77 -20.44
N ASN A 18 0.64 19.58 -21.76
CA ASN A 18 0.25 20.64 -22.70
C ASN A 18 -1.20 21.11 -22.43
N GLY A 19 -1.37 22.44 -22.28
CA GLY A 19 -2.68 23.05 -22.04
C GLY A 19 -3.21 22.83 -20.61
N LEU A 20 -2.34 22.47 -19.67
CA LEU A 20 -2.64 22.51 -18.25
C LEU A 20 -2.27 23.92 -17.72
N GLU A 21 -3.27 24.72 -17.40
CA GLU A 21 -3.13 26.04 -16.79
C GLU A 21 -3.65 25.97 -15.34
N PRO A 22 -2.77 25.94 -14.34
CA PRO A 22 -3.18 25.77 -12.94
C PRO A 22 -3.99 26.98 -12.43
N MET A 23 -5.17 26.74 -11.89
CA MET A 23 -6.04 27.74 -11.26
C MET A 23 -6.03 27.62 -9.75
N ARG A 24 -5.97 26.40 -9.23
CA ARG A 24 -5.88 26.10 -7.80
C ARG A 24 -4.87 24.99 -7.56
N THR A 25 -4.11 25.11 -6.49
CA THR A 25 -3.13 24.10 -6.08
C THR A 25 -3.23 23.88 -4.59
N GLN A 26 -3.41 22.62 -4.19
CA GLN A 26 -3.42 22.19 -2.80
C GLN A 26 -2.31 21.15 -2.63
N THR A 27 -1.32 21.44 -1.79
CA THR A 27 -0.36 20.40 -1.38
C THR A 27 -1.06 19.38 -0.50
N LEU A 28 -0.74 18.13 -0.73
CA LEU A 28 -1.05 17.07 0.22
C LEU A 28 0.11 17.01 1.22
N ASP A 29 -0.20 16.73 2.48
CA ASP A 29 0.83 16.58 3.50
C ASP A 29 1.83 15.52 3.02
N ALA A 30 3.13 15.85 3.20
CA ALA A 30 4.20 14.97 2.76
C ALA A 30 4.02 13.61 3.45
N THR A 31 3.71 12.61 2.66
CA THR A 31 3.80 11.22 3.10
C THR A 31 5.26 10.91 3.43
N ALA A 32 5.52 9.86 4.21
CA ALA A 32 6.84 9.44 4.64
C ALA A 32 7.85 9.17 3.50
N ASP A 33 7.43 9.25 2.24
CA ASP A 33 8.13 8.73 1.06
C ASP A 33 9.06 9.73 0.34
N ASP A 34 9.36 10.89 0.93
CA ASP A 34 10.19 11.90 0.27
C ASP A 34 9.69 12.35 -1.11
N VAL A 35 8.38 12.38 -1.32
CA VAL A 35 7.73 12.85 -2.54
C VAL A 35 6.79 14.01 -2.21
N ASP A 36 7.02 15.16 -2.84
CA ASP A 36 6.08 16.28 -2.78
C ASP A 36 4.89 15.99 -3.69
N THR A 37 3.67 16.02 -3.14
CA THR A 37 2.43 15.77 -3.88
C THR A 37 1.49 16.96 -3.79
N ALA A 38 0.87 17.32 -4.91
CA ALA A 38 -0.18 18.34 -4.93
C ALA A 38 -1.34 17.96 -5.85
N LEU A 39 -2.55 18.37 -5.44
CA LEU A 39 -3.74 18.40 -6.27
C LEU A 39 -3.80 19.72 -7.01
N ILE A 40 -4.09 19.68 -8.31
CA ILE A 40 -4.20 20.86 -9.16
C ILE A 40 -5.56 20.82 -9.87
N GLU A 41 -6.28 21.93 -9.80
CA GLU A 41 -7.43 22.21 -10.65
C GLU A 41 -6.97 23.18 -11.74
N ASP A 42 -7.21 22.83 -13.02
CA ASP A 42 -6.86 23.67 -14.15
C ASP A 42 -8.02 24.57 -14.64
N ASN A 43 -7.75 25.40 -15.61
CA ASN A 43 -8.72 26.36 -16.21
C ASN A 43 -9.92 25.67 -16.90
N LEU A 44 -9.85 24.37 -17.15
CA LEU A 44 -10.94 23.55 -17.68
C LEU A 44 -11.64 22.72 -16.61
N SER A 45 -11.40 23.04 -15.31
CA SER A 45 -11.92 22.30 -14.15
C SER A 45 -11.54 20.81 -14.15
N ARG A 46 -10.41 20.47 -14.77
CA ARG A 46 -9.83 19.13 -14.72
C ARG A 46 -8.95 19.03 -13.48
N HIS A 47 -8.95 17.87 -12.86
CA HIS A 47 -8.16 17.63 -11.65
C HIS A 47 -6.96 16.74 -11.95
N TRP A 48 -5.80 17.17 -11.46
CA TRP A 48 -4.51 16.56 -11.67
C TRP A 48 -3.81 16.31 -10.36
N VAL A 49 -2.92 15.33 -10.37
CA VAL A 49 -1.98 15.06 -9.27
C VAL A 49 -0.59 15.23 -9.84
N VAL A 50 0.24 16.04 -9.19
CA VAL A 50 1.69 16.14 -9.47
C VAL A 50 2.44 15.51 -8.32
N ARG A 51 3.42 14.64 -8.66
CA ARG A 51 4.32 13.97 -7.71
C ARG A 51 5.75 14.28 -8.09
N ALA A 52 6.53 14.85 -7.17
CA ALA A 52 7.90 15.30 -7.40
C ALA A 52 8.83 14.79 -6.29
N PRO A 53 9.77 13.89 -6.59
CA PRO A 53 10.65 13.31 -5.57
C PRO A 53 11.61 14.35 -5.01
N ARG A 54 11.95 14.22 -3.71
CA ARG A 54 12.93 15.07 -3.00
C ARG A 54 14.32 14.46 -2.94
N THR A 55 14.43 13.15 -3.18
CA THR A 55 15.69 12.39 -3.15
C THR A 55 15.79 11.51 -4.39
N ASP A 56 17.02 11.10 -4.74
CA ASP A 56 17.26 10.19 -5.87
C ASP A 56 16.59 8.82 -5.64
N VAL A 57 16.57 8.36 -4.39
CA VAL A 57 15.90 7.09 -4.02
C VAL A 57 14.40 7.15 -4.26
N ALA A 58 13.75 8.24 -3.84
CA ALA A 58 12.33 8.46 -4.12
C ALA A 58 12.07 8.60 -5.62
N GLY A 59 12.99 9.21 -6.37
CA GLY A 59 12.94 9.33 -7.83
C GLY A 59 12.97 7.96 -8.52
N MET A 60 13.90 7.10 -8.14
CA MET A 60 14.00 5.73 -8.68
C MET A 60 12.73 4.91 -8.39
N ARG A 61 12.17 5.02 -7.18
CA ARG A 61 10.92 4.34 -6.81
C ARG A 61 9.74 4.84 -7.64
N LEU A 62 9.61 6.15 -7.79
CA LEU A 62 8.55 6.77 -8.58
C LEU A 62 8.64 6.39 -10.06
N ASP A 63 9.85 6.27 -10.60
CA ASP A 63 10.08 5.82 -11.98
C ASP A 63 9.70 4.35 -12.18
N ALA A 64 10.08 3.46 -11.25
CA ALA A 64 9.71 2.05 -11.28
C ALA A 64 8.18 1.88 -11.14
N GLU A 65 7.54 2.61 -10.22
CA GLU A 65 6.09 2.66 -10.09
C GLU A 65 5.41 3.08 -11.40
N SER A 66 5.88 4.16 -12.02
CA SER A 66 5.31 4.67 -13.27
C SER A 66 5.45 3.68 -14.43
N GLN A 67 6.57 2.97 -14.50
CA GLN A 67 6.78 1.92 -15.49
C GLN A 67 5.81 0.77 -15.29
N LEU A 68 5.67 0.28 -14.06
CA LEU A 68 4.73 -0.78 -13.70
C LEU A 68 3.30 -0.36 -14.05
N VAL A 69 2.84 0.79 -13.54
CA VAL A 69 1.47 1.30 -13.75
C VAL A 69 1.13 1.39 -15.24
N GLY A 70 2.06 1.85 -16.08
CA GLY A 70 1.87 1.92 -17.52
C GLY A 70 1.61 0.55 -18.17
N THR A 71 2.16 -0.53 -17.61
CA THR A 71 1.94 -1.90 -18.12
C THR A 71 0.63 -2.52 -17.62
N LEU A 72 0.12 -2.09 -16.45
CA LEU A 72 -1.04 -2.71 -15.81
C LEU A 72 -2.39 -2.34 -16.39
N ARG A 73 -2.49 -1.26 -17.17
CA ARG A 73 -3.76 -0.69 -17.68
C ARG A 73 -4.72 -1.69 -18.31
N SER A 74 -4.20 -2.66 -19.07
CA SER A 74 -5.02 -3.67 -19.74
C SER A 74 -5.31 -4.92 -18.89
N TRP A 75 -4.76 -4.97 -17.67
CA TRP A 75 -4.81 -6.15 -16.82
C TRP A 75 -5.77 -6.02 -15.64
N VAL A 76 -6.09 -4.80 -15.21
CA VAL A 76 -6.95 -4.54 -14.05
C VAL A 76 -8.23 -3.82 -14.44
N PRO A 77 -9.36 -4.06 -13.74
CA PRO A 77 -10.67 -3.50 -14.07
C PRO A 77 -10.93 -2.10 -13.47
N PHE A 78 -9.95 -1.49 -12.85
CA PHE A 78 -10.04 -0.19 -12.17
C PHE A 78 -9.00 0.80 -12.70
N GLY A 79 -9.18 2.09 -12.38
CA GLY A 79 -8.28 3.15 -12.78
C GLY A 79 -6.93 3.09 -12.06
N LEU A 80 -5.88 3.54 -12.76
CA LEU A 80 -4.51 3.59 -12.29
C LEU A 80 -3.96 5.01 -12.39
N PRO A 81 -2.99 5.43 -11.55
CA PRO A 81 -2.35 6.75 -11.58
C PRO A 81 -1.32 6.83 -12.73
N GLU A 82 -1.77 6.60 -13.96
CA GLU A 82 -0.93 6.59 -15.17
C GLU A 82 -0.45 8.00 -15.51
N ALA A 83 0.85 8.19 -15.63
CA ALA A 83 1.44 9.49 -15.95
C ALA A 83 1.03 9.96 -17.35
N GLU A 84 0.35 11.11 -17.43
CA GLU A 84 0.01 11.80 -18.67
C GLU A 84 1.07 12.83 -19.06
N GLY A 85 1.93 13.23 -18.12
CA GLY A 85 3.01 14.18 -18.36
C GLY A 85 4.18 14.01 -17.41
N VAL A 86 5.36 14.44 -17.88
CA VAL A 86 6.61 14.36 -17.14
C VAL A 86 7.34 15.68 -17.26
N ALA A 87 7.84 16.22 -16.14
CA ALA A 87 8.68 17.42 -16.14
C ALA A 87 10.04 17.14 -15.49
N PRO A 88 11.16 17.55 -16.11
CA PRO A 88 12.47 17.40 -15.50
C PRO A 88 12.61 18.29 -14.26
N LEU A 89 13.27 17.79 -13.24
CA LEU A 89 13.62 18.55 -12.05
C LEU A 89 15.02 19.15 -12.20
N ARG A 90 15.24 20.32 -11.61
CA ARG A 90 16.53 21.04 -11.69
C ARG A 90 17.71 20.25 -11.13
N ASP A 91 17.43 19.46 -10.11
CA ASP A 91 18.41 18.73 -9.31
C ASP A 91 18.54 17.25 -9.74
N GLY A 92 18.02 16.93 -10.91
CA GLY A 92 17.95 15.56 -11.44
C GLY A 92 16.61 14.88 -11.14
N GLY A 93 16.35 13.79 -11.87
CA GLY A 93 15.05 13.11 -11.80
C GLY A 93 13.92 13.87 -12.50
N ARG A 94 12.70 13.44 -12.24
CA ARG A 94 11.50 13.97 -12.92
C ARG A 94 10.28 13.98 -12.02
N ALA A 95 9.40 14.96 -12.22
CA ALA A 95 8.06 14.97 -11.66
C ALA A 95 7.10 14.27 -12.62
N LEU A 96 6.15 13.52 -12.06
CA LEU A 96 5.07 12.86 -12.81
C LEU A 96 3.75 13.59 -12.57
N VAL A 97 2.94 13.67 -13.62
CA VAL A 97 1.61 14.29 -13.56
C VAL A 97 0.60 13.33 -14.15
N HIS A 98 -0.45 13.02 -13.38
CA HIS A 98 -1.54 12.16 -13.82
C HIS A 98 -2.90 12.77 -13.49
N ARG A 99 -3.96 12.25 -14.11
CA ARG A 99 -5.34 12.61 -13.74
C ARG A 99 -5.63 12.16 -12.33
N ARG A 100 -6.37 12.99 -11.60
CA ARG A 100 -6.96 12.52 -10.36
C ARG A 100 -7.95 11.41 -10.68
N LEU A 101 -7.78 10.26 -10.03
CA LEU A 101 -8.71 9.15 -10.18
C LEU A 101 -10.07 9.48 -9.54
N PRO A 102 -11.18 9.02 -10.15
CA PRO A 102 -12.51 9.22 -9.60
C PRO A 102 -12.73 8.37 -8.35
N GLY A 103 -13.65 8.84 -7.51
CA GLY A 103 -13.98 8.14 -6.27
C GLY A 103 -13.40 8.78 -5.03
N ARG A 104 -13.65 8.15 -3.90
CA ARG A 104 -13.12 8.52 -2.59
C ARG A 104 -12.50 7.31 -1.91
N ALA A 105 -11.58 7.55 -1.00
CA ALA A 105 -10.93 6.54 -0.20
C ALA A 105 -11.96 5.64 0.53
N VAL A 106 -11.71 4.34 0.52
CA VAL A 106 -12.53 3.34 1.21
C VAL A 106 -12.18 3.35 2.69
N ARG A 107 -13.20 3.46 3.56
CA ARG A 107 -13.00 3.40 5.01
C ARG A 107 -13.26 1.99 5.54
N PRO A 108 -12.50 1.51 6.57
CA PRO A 108 -12.69 0.17 7.11
C PRO A 108 -14.13 -0.12 7.52
N LEU A 109 -14.76 0.80 8.26
CA LEU A 109 -16.15 0.67 8.73
C LEU A 109 -17.18 0.55 7.60
N GLU A 110 -16.87 1.07 6.40
CA GLU A 110 -17.79 0.95 5.27
C GLU A 110 -17.88 -0.48 4.75
N LEU A 111 -16.75 -1.20 4.74
CA LEU A 111 -16.73 -2.61 4.33
C LEU A 111 -17.59 -3.49 5.25
N LEU A 112 -17.71 -3.12 6.55
CA LEU A 112 -18.56 -3.83 7.51
C LEU A 112 -20.04 -3.70 7.19
N HIS A 113 -20.47 -2.55 6.67
CA HIS A 113 -21.89 -2.21 6.47
C HIS A 113 -22.33 -2.25 5.01
N ARG A 114 -21.38 -2.46 4.08
CA ARG A 114 -21.62 -2.41 2.63
C ARG A 114 -21.05 -3.68 1.96
N PRO A 115 -21.75 -4.81 2.04
CA PRO A 115 -21.25 -6.10 1.57
C PRO A 115 -20.93 -6.12 0.07
N THR A 116 -21.63 -5.33 -0.75
CA THR A 116 -21.34 -5.21 -2.18
C THR A 116 -20.02 -4.46 -2.42
N LEU A 117 -19.74 -3.39 -1.67
CA LEU A 117 -18.45 -2.70 -1.73
C LEU A 117 -17.33 -3.61 -1.22
N ALA A 118 -17.58 -4.35 -0.15
CA ALA A 118 -16.62 -5.32 0.40
C ALA A 118 -16.30 -6.43 -0.62
N ALA A 119 -17.29 -6.93 -1.34
CA ALA A 119 -17.08 -7.88 -2.44
C ALA A 119 -16.24 -7.25 -3.57
N SER A 120 -16.57 -6.02 -4.01
CA SER A 120 -15.80 -5.29 -5.02
C SER A 120 -14.34 -5.04 -4.59
N TYR A 121 -14.10 -4.81 -3.29
CA TYR A 121 -12.76 -4.70 -2.73
C TYR A 121 -11.98 -6.04 -2.85
N GLY A 122 -12.62 -7.15 -2.49
CA GLY A 122 -12.04 -8.50 -2.65
C GLY A 122 -11.73 -8.86 -4.11
N GLU A 123 -12.63 -8.50 -5.04
CA GLU A 123 -12.41 -8.66 -6.47
C GLU A 123 -11.21 -7.83 -6.98
N ALA A 124 -11.05 -6.61 -6.47
CA ALA A 124 -9.92 -5.76 -6.82
C ALA A 124 -8.59 -6.35 -6.35
N ILE A 125 -8.52 -6.88 -5.11
CA ILE A 125 -7.34 -7.63 -4.63
C ILE A 125 -7.04 -8.83 -5.53
N ALA A 126 -8.06 -9.63 -5.85
CA ALA A 126 -7.88 -10.78 -6.72
C ALA A 126 -7.39 -10.39 -8.12
N ALA A 127 -7.84 -9.27 -8.67
CA ALA A 127 -7.36 -8.76 -9.96
C ALA A 127 -5.85 -8.43 -9.91
N ILE A 128 -5.36 -7.83 -8.82
CA ILE A 128 -3.93 -7.58 -8.60
C ILE A 128 -3.16 -8.90 -8.49
N HIS A 129 -3.62 -9.82 -7.66
CA HIS A 129 -2.95 -11.10 -7.44
C HIS A 129 -3.02 -12.07 -8.64
N ASN A 130 -3.89 -11.82 -9.60
CA ASN A 130 -3.95 -12.54 -10.87
C ASN A 130 -3.04 -11.97 -11.96
N LEU A 131 -2.31 -10.88 -11.69
CA LEU A 131 -1.34 -10.33 -12.62
C LEU A 131 -0.20 -11.32 -12.85
N PRO A 132 0.31 -11.45 -14.08
CA PRO A 132 1.53 -12.21 -14.34
C PRO A 132 2.73 -11.59 -13.59
N THR A 133 3.51 -12.41 -12.91
CA THR A 133 4.64 -11.94 -12.09
C THR A 133 5.71 -11.22 -12.90
N HIS A 134 5.89 -11.60 -14.16
CA HIS A 134 6.87 -10.97 -15.04
C HIS A 134 6.63 -9.47 -15.23
N LEU A 135 5.39 -8.97 -15.09
CA LEU A 135 5.11 -7.52 -15.18
C LEU A 135 5.79 -6.74 -14.05
N ALA A 136 5.81 -7.30 -12.85
CA ALA A 136 6.52 -6.71 -11.71
C ALA A 136 8.05 -6.85 -11.87
N GLU A 137 8.52 -8.01 -12.34
CA GLU A 137 9.93 -8.30 -12.60
C GLU A 137 10.54 -7.34 -13.64
N GLU A 138 9.86 -7.15 -14.77
CA GLU A 138 10.28 -6.25 -15.85
C GLU A 138 10.29 -4.77 -15.43
N ALA A 139 9.42 -4.39 -14.48
CA ALA A 139 9.42 -3.08 -13.86
C ALA A 139 10.49 -2.89 -12.77
N GLY A 140 11.29 -3.93 -12.49
CA GLY A 140 12.34 -3.90 -11.47
C GLY A 140 11.82 -3.99 -10.03
N MET A 141 10.58 -4.46 -9.84
CA MET A 141 10.00 -4.65 -8.51
C MET A 141 10.62 -5.87 -7.81
N PRO A 142 10.72 -5.87 -6.46
CA PRO A 142 11.26 -6.99 -5.72
C PRO A 142 10.47 -8.28 -5.94
N VAL A 143 11.19 -9.40 -6.01
CA VAL A 143 10.60 -10.74 -6.18
C VAL A 143 11.12 -11.65 -5.08
N TYR A 144 10.22 -12.31 -4.39
CA TYR A 144 10.53 -13.22 -3.29
C TYR A 144 9.87 -14.57 -3.50
N THR A 145 10.59 -15.63 -3.20
CA THR A 145 9.99 -16.94 -2.92
C THR A 145 9.30 -16.91 -1.55
N ALA A 146 8.47 -17.88 -1.26
CA ALA A 146 7.80 -17.99 0.04
C ALA A 146 8.82 -18.10 1.20
N GLU A 147 9.93 -18.83 0.98
CA GLU A 147 10.99 -18.98 1.97
C GLU A 147 11.74 -17.67 2.22
N GLU A 148 12.18 -16.98 1.15
CA GLU A 148 12.84 -15.67 1.26
C GLU A 148 11.94 -14.65 1.95
N TYR A 149 10.64 -14.69 1.64
CA TYR A 149 9.68 -13.78 2.26
C TYR A 149 9.52 -14.06 3.76
N ARG A 150 9.46 -15.32 4.17
CA ARG A 150 9.46 -15.73 5.57
C ARG A 150 10.73 -15.26 6.30
N PHE A 151 11.92 -15.44 5.69
CA PHE A 151 13.17 -14.93 6.26
C PHE A 151 13.20 -13.41 6.38
N ARG A 152 12.60 -12.70 5.43
CA ARG A 152 12.44 -11.25 5.51
C ARG A 152 11.58 -10.86 6.73
N ARG A 153 10.50 -11.60 7.00
CA ARG A 153 9.65 -11.37 8.19
C ARG A 153 10.42 -11.64 9.49
N LEU A 154 11.23 -12.69 9.52
CA LEU A 154 12.10 -12.98 10.68
C LEU A 154 13.09 -11.82 10.93
N ALA A 155 13.77 -11.35 9.88
CA ALA A 155 14.68 -10.20 10.01
C ALA A 155 13.96 -8.89 10.39
N GLU A 156 12.69 -8.72 10.03
CA GLU A 156 11.87 -7.61 10.47
C GLU A 156 11.55 -7.72 11.96
N LEU A 157 11.19 -8.91 12.41
CA LEU A 157 10.95 -9.21 13.83
C LEU A 157 12.18 -8.95 14.71
N ASP A 158 13.37 -9.35 14.26
CA ASP A 158 14.62 -9.08 14.97
C ASP A 158 14.85 -7.58 15.17
N ARG A 159 14.56 -6.77 14.14
CA ARG A 159 14.68 -5.31 14.24
C ARG A 159 13.67 -4.70 15.19
N VAL A 160 12.43 -5.22 15.19
CA VAL A 160 11.38 -4.80 16.11
C VAL A 160 11.75 -5.14 17.55
N ALA A 161 12.22 -6.37 17.79
CA ALA A 161 12.67 -6.82 19.11
C ALA A 161 13.84 -5.97 19.63
N ALA A 162 14.77 -5.58 18.75
CA ALA A 162 15.92 -4.75 19.12
C ALA A 162 15.53 -3.33 19.60
N THR A 163 14.31 -2.85 19.32
CA THR A 163 13.84 -1.56 19.87
C THR A 163 13.59 -1.62 21.37
N GLY A 164 13.29 -2.79 21.93
CA GLY A 164 12.90 -2.98 23.33
C GLY A 164 11.54 -2.36 23.70
N LEU A 165 10.76 -1.91 22.70
CA LEU A 165 9.48 -1.20 22.90
C LEU A 165 8.25 -2.07 22.62
N THR A 166 8.44 -3.29 22.12
CA THR A 166 7.36 -4.21 21.80
C THR A 166 7.10 -5.16 22.97
N PRO A 167 5.83 -5.41 23.35
CA PRO A 167 5.49 -6.38 24.39
C PRO A 167 6.06 -7.76 24.09
N VAL A 168 6.68 -8.39 25.09
CA VAL A 168 7.31 -9.71 24.97
C VAL A 168 6.34 -10.78 24.49
N ARG A 169 5.08 -10.71 24.92
CA ARG A 169 4.05 -11.65 24.52
C ARG A 169 3.75 -11.59 23.02
N LEU A 170 3.73 -10.39 22.41
CA LEU A 170 3.57 -10.23 20.97
C LEU A 170 4.82 -10.76 20.23
N LEU A 171 6.02 -10.47 20.72
CA LEU A 171 7.25 -10.99 20.13
C LEU A 171 7.24 -12.51 20.10
N THR A 172 6.94 -13.17 21.22
CA THR A 172 6.87 -14.65 21.30
C THR A 172 5.81 -15.22 20.34
N ARG A 173 4.63 -14.58 20.28
CA ARG A 173 3.57 -14.96 19.33
C ARG A 173 4.03 -14.87 17.88
N TRP A 174 4.69 -13.79 17.52
CA TRP A 174 5.19 -13.56 16.17
C TRP A 174 6.35 -14.48 15.81
N GLU A 175 7.26 -14.77 16.75
CA GLU A 175 8.31 -15.77 16.58
C GLU A 175 7.74 -17.14 16.22
N HIS A 176 6.78 -17.63 17.03
CA HIS A 176 6.09 -18.89 16.75
C HIS A 176 5.41 -18.87 15.37
N ALA A 177 4.77 -17.75 15.01
CA ALA A 177 4.11 -17.58 13.73
C ALA A 177 5.10 -17.71 12.54
N VAL A 178 6.26 -17.07 12.63
CA VAL A 178 7.26 -17.10 11.56
C VAL A 178 8.01 -18.42 11.52
N GLU A 179 8.18 -19.10 12.67
CA GLU A 179 8.84 -20.41 12.78
C GLU A 179 7.97 -21.57 12.28
N GLU A 180 6.64 -21.43 12.22
CA GLU A 180 5.74 -22.45 11.70
C GLU A 180 5.84 -22.54 10.16
N VAL A 181 6.91 -23.15 9.66
CA VAL A 181 7.24 -23.26 8.22
C VAL A 181 6.07 -23.76 7.38
N GLY A 182 5.20 -24.60 7.95
CA GLY A 182 4.01 -25.16 7.27
C GLY A 182 3.06 -24.08 6.78
N ALA A 183 2.86 -23.03 7.58
CA ALA A 183 1.96 -21.92 7.29
C ALA A 183 2.48 -20.95 6.20
N TRP A 184 3.75 -21.07 5.82
CA TRP A 184 4.41 -20.22 4.81
C TRP A 184 4.54 -20.90 3.44
N ARG A 185 3.70 -21.89 3.15
CA ARG A 185 3.69 -22.60 1.86
C ARG A 185 2.65 -22.00 0.91
N PHE A 186 2.80 -20.73 0.59
CA PHE A 186 1.97 -20.03 -0.38
C PHE A 186 2.64 -19.96 -1.75
N VAL A 187 1.84 -19.72 -2.79
CA VAL A 187 2.33 -19.36 -4.13
C VAL A 187 2.49 -17.85 -4.19
N PRO A 188 3.72 -17.32 -4.35
CA PRO A 188 3.93 -15.89 -4.49
C PRO A 188 3.17 -15.32 -5.69
N CYS A 189 2.59 -14.15 -5.53
CA CYS A 189 1.92 -13.42 -6.59
C CYS A 189 2.28 -11.93 -6.55
N VAL A 190 1.89 -11.18 -7.56
CA VAL A 190 2.00 -9.71 -7.50
C VAL A 190 1.10 -9.22 -6.38
N VAL A 191 1.65 -8.49 -5.44
CA VAL A 191 0.93 -7.80 -4.38
C VAL A 191 1.17 -6.30 -4.51
N HIS A 192 0.17 -5.51 -4.18
CA HIS A 192 0.30 -4.05 -4.11
C HIS A 192 1.25 -3.66 -2.98
N GLY A 193 1.15 -4.33 -1.85
CA GLY A 193 2.05 -4.22 -0.71
C GLY A 193 1.74 -3.11 0.28
N ASP A 194 0.85 -2.17 -0.11
CA ASP A 194 0.31 -1.11 0.75
C ASP A 194 -1.18 -0.85 0.40
N LEU A 195 -1.97 -1.92 0.33
CA LEU A 195 -3.38 -1.85 -0.06
C LEU A 195 -4.26 -1.45 1.13
N ALA A 196 -3.96 -0.29 1.74
CA ALA A 196 -4.80 0.34 2.74
C ALA A 196 -5.99 1.06 2.08
N GLY A 197 -7.02 1.37 2.88
CA GLY A 197 -8.22 2.01 2.36
C GLY A 197 -7.99 3.37 1.72
N ASP A 198 -6.98 4.10 2.13
CA ASP A 198 -6.63 5.39 1.55
C ASP A 198 -6.10 5.26 0.11
N ASN A 199 -5.54 4.11 -0.25
CA ASN A 199 -5.01 3.79 -1.56
C ASN A 199 -6.04 3.15 -2.50
N VAL A 200 -7.24 2.83 -1.99
CA VAL A 200 -8.33 2.24 -2.79
C VAL A 200 -9.50 3.22 -2.88
N LEU A 201 -9.85 3.59 -4.09
CA LEU A 201 -10.94 4.53 -4.36
C LEU A 201 -12.20 3.78 -4.79
N ALA A 202 -13.36 4.28 -4.34
CA ALA A 202 -14.65 3.73 -4.71
C ALA A 202 -15.69 4.82 -5.04
N GLU A 203 -16.54 4.51 -5.99
CA GLU A 203 -17.79 5.25 -6.27
C GLU A 203 -18.99 4.31 -6.08
N GLY A 204 -19.95 4.74 -5.27
CA GLY A 204 -21.06 3.84 -4.91
C GLY A 204 -20.53 2.55 -4.28
N GLU A 205 -20.93 1.42 -4.81
CA GLU A 205 -20.56 0.08 -4.32
C GLU A 205 -19.38 -0.56 -5.09
N LYS A 206 -18.64 0.21 -5.89
CA LYS A 206 -17.61 -0.32 -6.77
C LYS A 206 -16.25 0.35 -6.52
N VAL A 207 -15.19 -0.43 -6.46
CA VAL A 207 -13.80 0.05 -6.53
C VAL A 207 -13.56 0.60 -7.93
N THR A 208 -13.10 1.85 -7.98
CA THR A 208 -12.88 2.59 -9.23
C THR A 208 -11.42 2.94 -9.50
N GLY A 209 -10.56 2.85 -8.49
CA GLY A 209 -9.14 3.16 -8.64
C GLY A 209 -8.28 2.60 -7.52
N VAL A 210 -7.02 2.34 -7.82
CA VAL A 210 -5.98 1.97 -6.85
C VAL A 210 -4.75 2.83 -7.12
N MET A 211 -4.20 3.43 -6.05
CA MET A 211 -3.09 4.39 -6.08
C MET A 211 -1.88 3.83 -5.31
N GLU A 212 -0.73 4.53 -5.39
CA GLU A 212 0.48 4.28 -4.57
C GLU A 212 1.08 2.87 -4.75
N TRP A 213 1.52 2.56 -5.97
CA TRP A 213 2.07 1.26 -6.35
C TRP A 213 3.57 1.07 -6.04
N SER A 214 4.18 2.00 -5.32
CA SER A 214 5.63 2.00 -5.01
C SER A 214 6.09 0.80 -4.17
N GLU A 215 5.19 0.19 -3.38
CA GLU A 215 5.48 -0.97 -2.54
C GLU A 215 5.17 -2.31 -3.21
N THR A 216 4.83 -2.29 -4.51
CA THR A 216 4.53 -3.51 -5.27
C THR A 216 5.71 -4.46 -5.30
N ARG A 217 5.42 -5.74 -5.20
CA ARG A 217 6.39 -6.84 -5.23
C ARG A 217 5.73 -8.16 -5.60
N VAL A 218 6.53 -9.17 -5.88
CA VAL A 218 6.05 -10.56 -5.92
C VAL A 218 6.33 -11.17 -4.54
N ALA A 219 5.26 -11.48 -3.80
CA ALA A 219 5.35 -11.90 -2.40
C ALA A 219 4.11 -12.67 -1.93
N ASP A 220 3.85 -12.65 -0.60
CA ASP A 220 2.71 -13.29 0.04
C ASP A 220 1.41 -12.52 -0.24
N PRO A 221 0.39 -13.18 -0.83
CA PRO A 221 -0.93 -12.57 -1.02
C PRO A 221 -1.58 -12.08 0.28
N ALA A 222 -1.15 -12.55 1.43
CA ALA A 222 -1.63 -12.11 2.73
C ALA A 222 -1.38 -10.63 3.02
N ASP A 223 -0.37 -10.01 2.38
CA ASP A 223 -0.03 -8.61 2.61
C ASP A 223 -1.17 -7.66 2.24
N ASP A 224 -1.83 -7.88 1.10
CA ASP A 224 -2.91 -7.00 0.62
C ASP A 224 -4.25 -7.26 1.35
N LEU A 225 -4.35 -8.35 2.08
CA LEU A 225 -5.49 -8.67 2.93
C LEU A 225 -5.30 -8.22 4.39
N ALA A 226 -4.10 -7.74 4.73
CA ALA A 226 -3.72 -7.34 6.08
C ALA A 226 -4.64 -6.24 6.65
N TRP A 227 -4.87 -5.20 5.86
CA TRP A 227 -5.67 -4.04 6.27
C TRP A 227 -7.13 -4.40 6.63
N VAL A 228 -7.77 -5.28 5.86
CA VAL A 228 -9.14 -5.74 6.16
C VAL A 228 -9.18 -6.78 7.29
N SER A 229 -8.02 -7.32 7.68
CA SER A 229 -7.92 -8.32 8.74
C SER A 229 -7.66 -7.72 10.13
N ILE A 230 -7.22 -6.44 10.19
CA ILE A 230 -6.97 -5.74 11.45
C ILE A 230 -8.29 -5.25 12.03
N GLY A 231 -8.59 -5.66 13.25
CA GLY A 231 -9.73 -5.13 14.03
C GLY A 231 -11.12 -5.44 13.45
N ALA A 232 -11.20 -6.20 12.36
CA ALA A 232 -12.47 -6.62 11.79
C ALA A 232 -12.88 -8.00 12.34
N THR A 233 -14.16 -8.17 12.67
CA THR A 233 -14.71 -9.47 13.03
C THR A 233 -14.80 -10.37 11.79
N GLU A 234 -14.71 -11.70 11.99
CA GLU A 234 -14.81 -12.66 10.90
C GLU A 234 -16.06 -12.48 10.01
N PRO A 235 -17.26 -12.21 10.55
CA PRO A 235 -18.44 -11.92 9.71
C PRO A 235 -18.29 -10.71 8.81
N ALA A 236 -17.54 -9.70 9.25
CA ALA A 236 -17.30 -8.48 8.50
C ALA A 236 -16.32 -8.68 7.32
N MET A 237 -15.32 -9.53 7.50
CA MET A 237 -14.33 -9.87 6.48
C MET A 237 -14.88 -10.84 5.42
N ARG A 238 -15.91 -11.61 5.76
CA ARG A 238 -16.45 -12.70 4.91
C ARG A 238 -16.76 -12.26 3.47
N PRO A 239 -17.43 -11.12 3.19
CA PRO A 239 -17.69 -10.70 1.82
C PRO A 239 -16.42 -10.44 1.01
N VAL A 240 -15.40 -9.84 1.62
CA VAL A 240 -14.09 -9.58 0.98
C VAL A 240 -13.41 -10.90 0.61
N PHE A 241 -13.26 -11.81 1.59
CA PHE A 241 -12.59 -13.09 1.38
C PHE A 241 -13.36 -14.01 0.43
N ALA A 242 -14.69 -14.02 0.49
CA ALA A 242 -15.51 -14.82 -0.42
C ALA A 242 -15.37 -14.34 -1.88
N ALA A 243 -15.45 -13.04 -2.11
CA ALA A 243 -15.27 -12.46 -3.44
C ALA A 243 -13.84 -12.62 -3.95
N TYR A 244 -12.84 -12.39 -3.08
CA TYR A 244 -11.43 -12.65 -3.39
C TYR A 244 -11.22 -14.10 -3.84
N THR A 245 -11.65 -15.07 -3.03
CA THR A 245 -11.47 -16.51 -3.34
C THR A 245 -12.18 -16.91 -4.63
N ALA A 246 -13.38 -16.38 -4.87
CA ALA A 246 -14.14 -16.67 -6.09
C ALA A 246 -13.49 -16.09 -7.36
N ALA A 247 -12.80 -14.95 -7.24
CA ALA A 247 -12.16 -14.26 -8.37
C ALA A 247 -10.69 -14.68 -8.61
N ARG A 248 -10.05 -15.37 -7.64
CA ARG A 248 -8.68 -15.88 -7.80
C ARG A 248 -8.62 -17.00 -8.85
N ARG A 249 -7.57 -16.98 -9.68
CA ARG A 249 -7.28 -18.03 -10.65
C ARG A 249 -6.56 -19.21 -10.01
N GLU A 250 -5.63 -18.93 -9.09
CA GLU A 250 -4.90 -19.92 -8.32
C GLU A 250 -5.65 -20.26 -7.04
N PRO A 251 -5.58 -21.52 -6.57
CA PRO A 251 -6.19 -21.91 -5.30
C PRO A 251 -5.66 -21.06 -4.13
N VAL A 252 -6.58 -20.67 -3.27
CA VAL A 252 -6.25 -19.95 -2.02
C VAL A 252 -5.81 -20.97 -0.98
N ASP A 253 -4.64 -20.76 -0.39
CA ASP A 253 -4.13 -21.66 0.66
C ASP A 253 -4.87 -21.48 2.00
N ALA A 254 -4.85 -22.53 2.82
CA ALA A 254 -5.61 -22.57 4.06
C ALA A 254 -5.14 -21.58 5.13
N ASP A 255 -3.86 -21.17 5.10
CA ASP A 255 -3.25 -20.30 6.10
C ASP A 255 -3.28 -18.83 5.69
N LEU A 256 -3.86 -18.48 4.52
CA LEU A 256 -3.92 -17.10 4.02
C LEU A 256 -4.48 -16.12 5.06
N VAL A 257 -5.62 -16.45 5.70
CA VAL A 257 -6.28 -15.58 6.68
C VAL A 257 -5.42 -15.38 7.92
N ARG A 258 -4.75 -16.45 8.38
CA ARG A 258 -3.83 -16.38 9.52
C ARG A 258 -2.67 -15.44 9.22
N ARG A 259 -2.02 -15.59 8.06
CA ARG A 259 -0.93 -14.72 7.63
C ARG A 259 -1.38 -13.29 7.36
N ALA A 260 -2.61 -13.07 6.86
CA ALA A 260 -3.14 -11.73 6.67
C ALA A 260 -3.31 -10.99 8.02
N ARG A 261 -3.80 -11.68 9.06
CA ARG A 261 -3.86 -11.13 10.42
C ARG A 261 -2.47 -10.80 10.95
N LEU A 262 -1.53 -11.71 10.81
CA LEU A 262 -0.14 -11.51 11.20
C LEU A 262 0.49 -10.32 10.45
N SER A 263 0.28 -10.22 9.14
CA SER A 263 0.77 -9.07 8.33
C SER A 263 0.18 -7.75 8.82
N GLY A 264 -1.06 -7.76 9.30
CA GLY A 264 -1.70 -6.63 9.94
C GLY A 264 -1.04 -6.26 11.27
N GLU A 265 -0.79 -7.24 12.13
CA GLU A 265 -0.06 -7.02 13.39
C GLU A 265 1.35 -6.45 13.12
N PHE A 266 2.04 -6.98 12.11
CA PHE A 266 3.34 -6.47 11.66
C PHE A 266 3.28 -5.04 11.08
N ALA A 267 2.14 -4.59 10.56
CA ALA A 267 2.00 -3.20 10.10
C ALA A 267 2.20 -2.20 11.25
N ILE A 268 1.69 -2.53 12.46
CA ILE A 268 1.92 -1.72 13.67
C ILE A 268 3.41 -1.73 14.05
N ALA A 269 4.04 -2.89 13.98
CA ALA A 269 5.48 -3.02 14.24
C ALA A 269 6.33 -2.20 13.24
N ARG A 270 5.95 -2.17 11.96
CA ARG A 270 6.60 -1.30 10.95
C ARG A 270 6.41 0.18 11.26
N TRP A 271 5.24 0.57 11.76
CA TRP A 271 4.98 1.94 12.20
C TRP A 271 5.90 2.34 13.35
N LEU A 272 6.13 1.44 14.31
CA LEU A 272 7.14 1.63 15.36
C LEU A 272 8.55 1.82 14.77
N LEU A 273 8.98 0.93 13.87
CA LEU A 273 10.30 1.03 13.23
C LEU A 273 10.44 2.33 12.44
N HIS A 274 9.39 2.80 11.79
CA HIS A 274 9.37 4.07 11.09
C HIS A 274 9.58 5.24 12.07
N GLY A 275 8.86 5.29 13.18
CA GLY A 275 9.03 6.32 14.22
C GLY A 275 10.43 6.34 14.80
N VAL A 276 10.99 5.16 15.09
CA VAL A 276 12.38 5.04 15.58
C VAL A 276 13.39 5.52 14.54
N HIS A 277 13.22 5.14 13.28
CA HIS A 277 14.13 5.53 12.20
C HIS A 277 14.07 7.02 11.88
N SER A 278 12.87 7.61 11.86
CA SER A 278 12.65 9.04 11.62
C SER A 278 12.94 9.92 12.84
N ASN A 279 13.24 9.29 14.00
CA ASN A 279 13.41 9.95 15.29
C ASN A 279 12.20 10.82 15.67
N ASP A 280 10.98 10.32 15.37
CA ASP A 280 9.71 10.97 15.69
C ASP A 280 9.08 10.33 16.92
N ALA A 281 9.17 11.02 18.06
CA ALA A 281 8.66 10.54 19.33
C ALA A 281 7.12 10.36 19.31
N GLY A 282 6.38 11.20 18.56
CA GLY A 282 4.94 11.10 18.45
C GLY A 282 4.50 9.79 17.76
N ILE A 283 5.19 9.43 16.69
CA ILE A 283 4.96 8.15 15.98
C ILE A 283 5.32 6.97 16.88
N VAL A 284 6.43 7.07 17.62
CA VAL A 284 6.85 6.00 18.55
C VAL A 284 5.80 5.80 19.65
N ASP A 285 5.33 6.87 20.29
CA ASP A 285 4.33 6.80 21.35
C ASP A 285 3.00 6.23 20.85
N ASP A 286 2.55 6.64 19.66
CA ASP A 286 1.35 6.11 19.01
C ASP A 286 1.49 4.60 18.72
N ALA A 287 2.59 4.18 18.13
CA ALA A 287 2.85 2.77 17.83
C ALA A 287 2.94 1.90 19.09
N VAL A 288 3.57 2.39 20.16
CA VAL A 288 3.65 1.68 21.44
C VAL A 288 2.24 1.50 22.05
N GLN A 289 1.39 2.53 21.97
CA GLN A 289 0.01 2.41 22.43
C GLN A 289 -0.77 1.39 21.61
N MET A 290 -0.65 1.42 20.27
CA MET A 290 -1.29 0.45 19.38
C MET A 290 -0.84 -0.99 19.68
N LEU A 291 0.45 -1.20 19.98
CA LEU A 291 0.99 -2.52 20.35
C LEU A 291 0.44 -2.99 21.71
N ALA A 292 0.27 -2.09 22.69
CA ALA A 292 -0.33 -2.44 23.97
C ALA A 292 -1.80 -2.82 23.80
N ASP A 293 -2.55 -2.09 22.98
CA ASP A 293 -3.96 -2.38 22.69
C ASP A 293 -4.08 -3.73 21.93
N LEU A 294 -3.17 -4.01 20.99
CA LEU A 294 -3.10 -5.29 20.30
C LEU A 294 -2.84 -6.44 21.30
N GLU A 295 -1.85 -6.29 22.19
CA GLU A 295 -1.55 -7.30 23.22
C GLU A 295 -2.77 -7.63 24.08
N ALA A 296 -3.52 -6.60 24.50
CA ALA A 296 -4.74 -6.78 25.26
C ALA A 296 -5.85 -7.50 24.47
N GLY A 297 -5.89 -7.30 23.15
CA GLY A 297 -6.90 -7.88 22.27
C GLY A 297 -6.64 -9.31 21.83
N VAL A 298 -5.37 -9.72 21.65
CA VAL A 298 -5.04 -11.09 21.14
C VAL A 298 -5.22 -12.22 22.16
N GLY A 299 -5.47 -11.93 23.44
CA GLY A 299 -5.70 -12.96 24.45
C GLY A 299 -4.57 -13.99 24.53
N ASP A 300 -4.86 -15.21 25.02
CA ASP A 300 -3.92 -16.36 25.08
C ASP A 300 -4.02 -17.25 23.83
N GLU A 301 -4.69 -16.79 22.79
CA GLU A 301 -4.82 -17.58 21.57
C GLU A 301 -3.46 -17.76 20.90
N PRO A 302 -3.10 -18.98 20.47
CA PRO A 302 -1.96 -19.19 19.56
C PRO A 302 -2.22 -18.40 18.29
N TRP A 303 -1.13 -17.99 17.65
CA TRP A 303 -1.25 -17.21 16.40
C TRP A 303 -2.03 -17.97 15.34
#